data_c25df73282894afb3056bb518333de1f
#
_entry.id   c25df73282894afb3056bb518333de1f
#
_cell.length_a   1.000
_cell.length_b   1.000
_cell.length_c   1.000
_cell.angle_alpha   90.00
_cell.angle_beta   90.00
_cell.angle_gamma   90.00
#
_symmetry.space_group_name_H-M   'P 1'
#
loop_
_entity.id
_entity.type
_entity.pdbx_description
1 polymer ?
#
loop_
_entity_poly.entity_id
_entity_poly.type
_entity_poly.pdbx_seq_one_letter_code
_entity_poly.pdbx_strand_id
1 'polypeptide(L)'
;MKFYLITLINLTFTASLFSENWQIKSQAAWEKNIQSSKGIVIKDNAVSPKEKNGHFKTKLKKFKSKKSLQSLTIHQSPVWQNWEEVPGVGPSNLKDAPVFLAKGPKDYWIFGRYSPPKPSKGKKSGKFEAKNAKLQGFNVPLKTTPDENQFNAPGGLEKGLGGYHAWQSKDMQNWVHHGPVTPGFARWTTTAEQVGGKTYIYYDFPNDQDPHLFIDDDLTDGKPGKNMGLAFADPSDGSDCAVIRDLDGKFHIIYEDWSPIHAGKHSWDSPLAGHSISPNGMHPFQILDPAIDHRTKPTGKMAKYNHPHWTKEDPKRFPTSVAEYEIHQPEQDAYGDWAAISIGGQYYLFCDFHPANDKIRIAWFTSSDINKSFEFCGEIGRGHPDPDIGFAEGKFYLITQTAKDYVSNGPWVEKVESRVGVDTTNNGKIDKWSEWSEMKESYDYIKGFSKQIKKTPARLNLAGLPHGYGFQVEVKISDVTSNASKPLIESLELSFKD
;
A
#
# COMPACT_ATOMS: atom_id res chain seq x y z
N MET A 1 -22.82 -68.77 -14.80
CA MET A 1 -21.62 -68.48 -13.99
C MET A 1 -21.35 -66.97 -13.97
N LYS A 2 -21.72 -66.28 -12.91
CA LYS A 2 -21.43 -64.85 -12.77
C LYS A 2 -20.21 -64.72 -11.87
N PHE A 3 -19.15 -64.16 -12.40
CA PHE A 3 -17.93 -63.79 -11.62
C PHE A 3 -18.18 -62.43 -10.98
N TYR A 4 -18.14 -62.33 -9.66
CA TYR A 4 -18.08 -61.11 -8.89
C TYR A 4 -16.59 -60.74 -8.70
N LEU A 5 -16.19 -59.59 -9.29
CA LEU A 5 -14.89 -58.98 -9.09
C LEU A 5 -14.97 -58.16 -7.80
N ILE A 6 -14.28 -58.62 -6.73
CA ILE A 6 -14.14 -57.86 -5.48
C ILE A 6 -12.95 -56.92 -5.67
N THR A 7 -13.25 -55.61 -5.77
CA THR A 7 -12.21 -54.58 -5.79
C THR A 7 -11.87 -54.22 -4.36
N LEU A 8 -10.69 -54.61 -3.91
CA LEU A 8 -10.10 -54.18 -2.64
C LEU A 8 -9.72 -52.70 -2.78
N ILE A 9 -10.43 -51.79 -2.12
CA ILE A 9 -10.05 -50.41 -1.97
C ILE A 9 -9.04 -50.35 -0.82
N ASN A 10 -7.77 -50.18 -1.15
CA ASN A 10 -6.73 -49.82 -0.21
C ASN A 10 -6.93 -48.35 0.23
N LEU A 11 -7.57 -48.17 1.37
CA LEU A 11 -7.57 -46.88 2.07
C LEU A 11 -6.16 -46.67 2.70
N THR A 12 -5.29 -46.01 2.00
CA THR A 12 -4.09 -45.41 2.59
C THR A 12 -4.54 -44.25 3.46
N PHE A 13 -4.61 -44.47 4.78
CA PHE A 13 -4.69 -43.39 5.76
C PHE A 13 -3.38 -42.61 5.67
N THR A 14 -3.39 -41.51 4.93
CA THR A 14 -2.39 -40.47 5.14
C THR A 14 -2.69 -39.84 6.48
N ALA A 15 -1.94 -40.23 7.52
CA ALA A 15 -1.93 -39.52 8.77
C ALA A 15 -1.55 -38.07 8.47
N SER A 16 -2.50 -37.17 8.46
CA SER A 16 -2.24 -35.75 8.49
C SER A 16 -1.48 -35.49 9.78
N LEU A 17 -0.19 -35.17 9.66
CA LEU A 17 0.65 -34.72 10.74
C LEU A 17 0.04 -33.42 11.27
N PHE A 18 -0.80 -33.48 12.28
CA PHE A 18 -1.30 -32.31 12.96
C PHE A 18 -0.11 -31.60 13.60
N SER A 19 0.29 -30.46 13.04
CA SER A 19 1.21 -29.57 13.71
C SER A 19 0.48 -28.93 14.89
N GLU A 20 0.97 -29.15 16.08
CA GLU A 20 0.47 -28.43 17.26
C GLU A 20 1.09 -27.03 17.25
N ASN A 21 0.26 -25.98 17.34
CA ASN A 21 0.73 -24.61 17.38
C ASN A 21 0.41 -23.99 18.75
N TRP A 22 1.35 -23.22 19.28
CA TRP A 22 1.12 -22.36 20.43
C TRP A 22 1.19 -20.91 19.97
N GLN A 23 0.07 -20.20 20.11
CA GLN A 23 -0.07 -18.83 19.62
C GLN A 23 -0.43 -17.86 20.75
N ILE A 24 0.15 -16.66 20.72
CA ILE A 24 -0.18 -15.51 21.55
C ILE A 24 -0.56 -14.37 20.61
N LYS A 25 -1.85 -13.92 20.63
CA LYS A 25 -2.35 -12.91 19.68
C LYS A 25 -3.41 -11.96 20.24
N SER A 26 -3.72 -12.03 21.52
CA SER A 26 -4.67 -11.09 22.12
C SER A 26 -4.05 -10.45 23.36
N GLN A 27 -4.57 -9.31 23.77
CA GLN A 27 -4.10 -8.62 24.96
C GLN A 27 -4.09 -9.53 26.18
N ALA A 28 -5.18 -10.23 26.44
CA ALA A 28 -5.27 -11.17 27.55
C ALA A 28 -4.27 -12.33 27.42
N ALA A 29 -4.01 -12.81 26.19
CA ALA A 29 -3.00 -13.83 25.94
C ALA A 29 -1.58 -13.32 26.18
N TRP A 30 -1.26 -12.10 25.79
CA TRP A 30 0.02 -11.46 26.07
C TRP A 30 0.23 -11.30 27.58
N GLU A 31 -0.70 -10.69 28.28
CA GLU A 31 -0.65 -10.49 29.75
C GLU A 31 -0.51 -11.82 30.51
N LYS A 32 -1.24 -12.84 30.08
CA LYS A 32 -1.18 -14.18 30.68
C LYS A 32 0.16 -14.85 30.45
N ASN A 33 0.76 -14.71 29.25
CA ASN A 33 1.91 -15.52 28.85
C ASN A 33 3.27 -14.81 28.99
N ILE A 34 3.34 -13.50 29.21
CA ILE A 34 4.58 -12.82 29.54
C ILE A 34 4.97 -13.16 31.00
N GLN A 35 6.19 -13.66 31.20
CA GLN A 35 6.78 -13.95 32.48
C GLN A 35 7.49 -12.75 33.08
N SER A 36 8.27 -12.08 32.25
CA SER A 36 9.01 -10.87 32.62
C SER A 36 9.14 -9.94 31.42
N SER A 37 9.16 -8.64 31.70
CA SER A 37 9.33 -7.63 30.68
C SER A 37 9.99 -6.37 31.22
N LYS A 38 10.64 -5.62 30.30
CA LYS A 38 11.22 -4.31 30.57
C LYS A 38 11.00 -3.42 29.35
N GLY A 39 10.51 -2.21 29.53
CA GLY A 39 10.38 -1.21 28.49
C GLY A 39 9.40 -1.57 27.37
N ILE A 40 8.38 -2.39 27.65
CA ILE A 40 7.30 -2.69 26.70
C ILE A 40 5.95 -2.17 27.19
N VAL A 41 5.03 -2.02 26.27
CA VAL A 41 3.60 -1.81 26.51
C VAL A 41 2.80 -2.85 25.71
N ILE A 42 1.73 -3.35 26.33
CA ILE A 42 0.73 -4.20 25.65
C ILE A 42 -0.51 -3.32 25.47
N LYS A 43 -0.88 -3.08 24.25
CA LYS A 43 -2.03 -2.24 23.89
C LYS A 43 -2.58 -2.69 22.53
N ASP A 44 -3.89 -2.62 22.36
CA ASP A 44 -4.58 -2.92 21.10
C ASP A 44 -4.18 -4.30 20.51
N ASN A 45 -4.11 -5.30 21.41
CA ASN A 45 -3.67 -6.68 21.13
C ASN A 45 -2.22 -6.84 20.67
N ALA A 46 -1.40 -5.81 20.67
CA ALA A 46 -0.01 -5.84 20.24
C ALA A 46 0.96 -5.52 21.39
N VAL A 47 2.23 -5.92 21.19
CA VAL A 47 3.35 -5.58 22.06
C VAL A 47 4.26 -4.60 21.31
N SER A 48 4.61 -3.48 21.95
CA SER A 48 5.56 -2.51 21.41
C SER A 48 6.54 -2.03 22.50
N PRO A 49 7.68 -1.44 22.13
CA PRO A 49 8.56 -0.81 23.11
C PRO A 49 7.89 0.45 23.67
N LYS A 50 7.88 0.58 25.00
CA LYS A 50 7.42 1.78 25.70
C LYS A 50 8.41 2.93 25.53
N GLU A 51 9.68 2.60 25.52
CA GLU A 51 10.83 3.49 25.39
C GLU A 51 11.64 3.11 24.14
N LYS A 52 12.87 3.54 24.06
CA LYS A 52 13.77 3.24 22.93
C LYS A 52 14.00 1.74 22.71
N ASN A 53 14.01 0.96 23.79
CA ASN A 53 14.20 -0.49 23.73
C ASN A 53 13.18 -1.20 24.61
N GLY A 54 12.72 -2.34 24.15
CA GLY A 54 11.84 -3.24 24.86
C GLY A 54 12.41 -4.65 24.90
N HIS A 55 12.06 -5.40 25.95
CA HIS A 55 12.45 -6.78 26.10
C HIS A 55 11.36 -7.53 26.87
N PHE A 56 11.06 -8.73 26.42
CA PHE A 56 10.19 -9.62 27.19
C PHE A 56 10.58 -11.08 27.02
N LYS A 57 10.14 -11.86 27.99
CA LYS A 57 10.27 -13.31 28.00
C LYS A 57 8.92 -13.93 28.28
N THR A 58 8.53 -14.94 27.52
CA THR A 58 7.27 -15.66 27.76
C THR A 58 7.40 -16.60 28.94
N LYS A 59 6.28 -17.03 29.49
CA LYS A 59 6.24 -18.23 30.38
C LYS A 59 6.60 -19.46 29.58
N LEU A 60 7.07 -20.47 30.28
CA LEU A 60 7.38 -21.78 29.70
C LEU A 60 6.09 -22.45 29.21
N LYS A 61 5.97 -22.72 27.93
CA LYS A 61 4.93 -23.57 27.37
C LYS A 61 5.34 -25.04 27.59
N LYS A 62 4.61 -25.77 28.42
CA LYS A 62 4.91 -27.16 28.79
C LYS A 62 4.07 -28.16 28.02
N PHE A 63 4.64 -29.31 27.75
CA PHE A 63 4.02 -30.45 27.10
C PHE A 63 4.19 -31.73 27.97
N LYS A 64 3.27 -32.67 27.83
CA LYS A 64 3.34 -33.97 28.53
C LYS A 64 4.40 -34.91 27.93
N SER A 65 4.66 -34.76 26.62
CA SER A 65 5.68 -35.49 25.87
C SER A 65 6.66 -34.54 25.20
N LYS A 66 7.84 -35.03 24.83
CA LYS A 66 8.80 -34.24 24.05
C LYS A 66 8.20 -33.86 22.71
N LYS A 67 8.38 -32.63 22.32
CA LYS A 67 8.01 -32.09 21.02
C LYS A 67 9.26 -31.61 20.25
N SER A 68 9.19 -31.73 18.95
CA SER A 68 10.17 -31.11 18.03
C SER A 68 9.70 -29.74 17.64
N LEU A 69 10.44 -28.68 17.99
CA LEU A 69 10.14 -27.32 17.59
C LEU A 69 10.56 -27.12 16.14
N GLN A 70 9.65 -26.58 15.32
CA GLN A 70 9.90 -26.35 13.90
C GLN A 70 10.24 -24.88 13.63
N SER A 71 9.47 -23.96 14.17
CA SER A 71 9.68 -22.53 13.91
C SER A 71 9.06 -21.64 14.97
N LEU A 72 9.60 -20.42 15.05
CA LEU A 72 8.96 -19.25 15.63
C LEU A 72 8.52 -18.33 14.49
N THR A 73 7.27 -17.90 14.51
CA THR A 73 6.73 -16.89 13.61
C THR A 73 6.30 -15.67 14.41
N ILE A 74 6.65 -14.48 13.93
CA ILE A 74 6.23 -13.21 14.51
C ILE A 74 5.50 -12.42 13.42
N HIS A 75 4.30 -11.94 13.73
CA HIS A 75 3.51 -11.04 12.89
C HIS A 75 3.56 -9.64 13.46
N GLN A 76 3.77 -8.68 12.60
CA GLN A 76 3.71 -7.26 12.92
C GLN A 76 2.38 -6.67 12.45
N SER A 77 1.81 -5.79 13.24
CA SER A 77 0.71 -4.94 12.79
C SER A 77 1.17 -4.09 11.61
N PRO A 78 0.34 -3.93 10.59
CA PRO A 78 0.64 -3.07 9.45
C PRO A 78 0.45 -1.59 9.81
N VAL A 79 1.35 -1.05 10.61
CA VAL A 79 1.33 0.36 11.03
C VAL A 79 2.39 1.13 10.26
N TRP A 80 1.94 2.05 9.42
CA TRP A 80 2.81 2.91 8.64
C TRP A 80 3.07 4.20 9.41
N GLN A 81 4.19 4.29 10.07
CA GLN A 81 4.54 5.45 10.87
C GLN A 81 5.91 6.03 10.51
N ASN A 82 6.63 5.39 9.61
CA ASN A 82 8.02 5.70 9.36
C ASN A 82 8.24 6.11 7.90
N TRP A 83 7.79 7.31 7.58
CA TRP A 83 8.03 7.92 6.28
C TRP A 83 9.19 8.91 6.36
N GLU A 84 10.19 8.73 5.51
CA GLU A 84 11.29 9.65 5.34
C GLU A 84 11.07 10.50 4.08
N GLU A 85 11.09 11.82 4.23
CA GLU A 85 11.07 12.73 3.09
C GLU A 85 12.37 12.57 2.30
N VAL A 86 12.22 12.42 1.00
CA VAL A 86 13.32 12.22 0.07
C VAL A 86 13.16 13.17 -1.11
N PRO A 87 14.25 13.58 -1.80
CA PRO A 87 14.12 14.27 -3.07
C PRO A 87 13.37 13.41 -4.07
N GLY A 88 12.73 14.01 -5.06
CA GLY A 88 11.95 13.32 -6.09
C GLY A 88 12.63 12.06 -6.63
N VAL A 89 11.94 10.94 -6.53
CA VAL A 89 12.44 9.60 -6.90
C VAL A 89 12.32 9.38 -8.40
N GLY A 90 11.32 10.02 -9.02
CA GLY A 90 11.03 9.90 -10.43
C GLY A 90 11.98 10.68 -11.34
N PRO A 91 11.72 10.67 -12.64
CA PRO A 91 12.48 11.43 -13.63
C PRO A 91 12.38 12.93 -13.39
N SER A 92 13.48 13.67 -13.55
CA SER A 92 13.52 15.13 -13.31
C SER A 92 12.69 15.95 -14.30
N ASN A 93 12.36 15.37 -15.43
CA ASN A 93 11.55 15.99 -16.50
C ASN A 93 10.08 15.55 -16.49
N LEU A 94 9.68 14.78 -15.49
CA LEU A 94 8.29 14.52 -15.19
C LEU A 94 7.69 15.70 -14.41
N LYS A 95 6.48 16.05 -14.73
CA LYS A 95 5.65 17.04 -14.03
C LYS A 95 4.24 16.53 -13.88
N ASP A 96 3.47 17.27 -13.08
CA ASP A 96 2.10 16.92 -12.73
C ASP A 96 2.03 15.72 -11.75
N ALA A 97 0.84 15.34 -11.36
CA ALA A 97 0.61 14.19 -10.49
C ALA A 97 1.24 12.92 -11.09
N PRO A 98 2.18 12.29 -10.42
CA PRO A 98 2.80 11.07 -10.92
C PRO A 98 1.88 9.88 -10.67
N VAL A 99 1.85 8.95 -11.62
CA VAL A 99 1.16 7.66 -11.45
C VAL A 99 2.20 6.55 -11.45
N PHE A 100 2.23 5.76 -10.41
CA PHE A 100 3.14 4.63 -10.26
C PHE A 100 2.47 3.32 -10.69
N LEU A 101 3.20 2.50 -11.41
CA LEU A 101 2.77 1.16 -11.80
C LEU A 101 3.93 0.17 -11.63
N ALA A 102 3.73 -0.92 -10.91
CA ALA A 102 4.64 -2.05 -10.95
C ALA A 102 4.03 -3.20 -11.76
N LYS A 103 4.75 -3.66 -12.76
CA LYS A 103 4.36 -4.84 -13.56
C LYS A 103 5.01 -6.12 -13.02
N GLY A 104 5.77 -6.01 -11.96
CA GLY A 104 6.47 -7.07 -11.26
C GLY A 104 7.80 -6.57 -10.67
N PRO A 105 8.57 -7.46 -10.02
CA PRO A 105 9.90 -7.12 -9.54
C PRO A 105 10.81 -6.63 -10.68
N LYS A 106 11.50 -5.51 -10.47
CA LYS A 106 12.41 -4.92 -11.47
C LYS A 106 11.72 -4.40 -12.75
N ASP A 107 10.43 -4.14 -12.68
CA ASP A 107 9.66 -3.58 -13.80
C ASP A 107 8.70 -2.50 -13.27
N TYR A 108 9.28 -1.33 -12.99
CA TYR A 108 8.62 -0.19 -12.38
C TYR A 108 8.39 0.91 -13.41
N TRP A 109 7.22 1.51 -13.35
CA TRP A 109 6.80 2.55 -14.27
C TRP A 109 6.29 3.76 -13.52
N ILE A 110 6.58 4.94 -14.05
CA ILE A 110 5.96 6.20 -13.62
C ILE A 110 5.39 6.87 -14.85
N PHE A 111 4.16 7.35 -14.72
CA PHE A 111 3.52 8.18 -15.73
C PHE A 111 3.42 9.61 -15.21
N GLY A 112 3.55 10.58 -16.14
CA GLY A 112 3.42 11.98 -15.84
C GLY A 112 3.56 12.80 -17.10
N ARG A 113 3.38 14.13 -17.00
CA ARG A 113 3.60 15.01 -18.13
C ARG A 113 5.08 15.23 -18.36
N TYR A 114 5.46 15.14 -19.64
CA TYR A 114 6.82 15.46 -20.04
C TYR A 114 7.05 16.96 -20.06
N SER A 115 8.06 17.43 -19.35
CA SER A 115 8.52 18.79 -19.40
C SER A 115 9.96 18.83 -19.88
N PRO A 116 10.19 19.06 -21.19
CA PRO A 116 11.55 19.17 -21.70
C PRO A 116 12.31 20.28 -21.00
N PRO A 117 13.62 20.09 -20.73
CA PRO A 117 14.43 21.10 -20.12
C PRO A 117 14.41 22.37 -20.99
N LYS A 118 14.20 23.53 -20.35
CA LYS A 118 14.28 24.80 -21.03
C LYS A 118 15.73 25.02 -21.47
N PRO A 119 16.00 25.29 -22.76
CA PRO A 119 17.35 25.64 -23.16
C PRO A 119 17.80 26.87 -22.36
N SER A 120 18.90 26.75 -21.65
CA SER A 120 19.50 27.91 -20.96
C SER A 120 19.84 28.96 -22.01
N LYS A 121 19.37 30.20 -21.82
CA LYS A 121 19.70 31.31 -22.73
C LYS A 121 21.22 31.37 -22.92
N GLY A 122 21.70 31.06 -24.12
CA GLY A 122 23.11 31.21 -24.50
C GLY A 122 24.04 30.02 -24.23
N LYS A 123 23.57 28.88 -23.71
CA LYS A 123 24.38 27.65 -23.68
C LYS A 123 23.74 26.58 -24.57
N LYS A 124 24.53 26.08 -25.52
CA LYS A 124 24.20 24.80 -26.20
C LYS A 124 23.89 23.79 -25.11
N SER A 125 22.86 22.94 -25.32
CA SER A 125 22.38 21.96 -24.37
C SER A 125 23.52 21.36 -23.52
N GLY A 126 23.72 21.93 -22.33
CA GLY A 126 24.69 21.39 -21.38
C GLY A 126 24.12 20.11 -20.81
N LYS A 127 24.94 19.11 -20.72
CA LYS A 127 24.63 17.86 -20.02
C LYS A 127 23.94 18.21 -18.70
N PHE A 128 22.75 17.68 -18.50
CA PHE A 128 22.05 17.80 -17.24
C PHE A 128 22.84 16.96 -16.22
N GLU A 129 23.52 17.59 -15.28
CA GLU A 129 24.19 16.84 -14.22
C GLU A 129 23.10 16.27 -13.29
N ALA A 130 23.03 14.96 -13.26
CA ALA A 130 22.22 14.23 -12.30
C ALA A 130 22.66 14.62 -10.88
N LYS A 131 21.77 15.22 -10.10
CA LYS A 131 21.99 15.42 -8.68
C LYS A 131 21.82 14.07 -7.99
N ASN A 132 22.92 13.47 -7.59
CA ASN A 132 22.88 12.32 -6.68
C ASN A 132 22.40 12.80 -5.32
N ALA A 133 21.17 12.47 -4.96
CA ALA A 133 20.67 12.64 -3.63
C ALA A 133 21.07 11.40 -2.80
N LYS A 134 21.94 11.58 -1.83
CA LYS A 134 22.15 10.59 -0.78
C LYS A 134 21.04 10.77 0.25
N LEU A 135 20.13 9.85 0.27
CA LEU A 135 19.14 9.71 1.32
C LEU A 135 19.70 8.77 2.40
N GLN A 136 19.30 8.96 3.64
CA GLN A 136 19.75 8.08 4.73
C GLN A 136 19.46 6.62 4.39
N GLY A 137 20.52 5.87 4.14
CA GLY A 137 20.42 4.46 3.75
C GLY A 137 19.97 4.18 2.31
N PHE A 138 19.70 5.21 1.51
CA PHE A 138 19.28 5.07 0.12
C PHE A 138 20.25 5.83 -0.80
N ASN A 139 20.81 5.16 -1.76
CA ASN A 139 21.39 5.81 -2.92
C ASN A 139 20.25 5.96 -3.94
N VAL A 140 19.68 7.13 -4.04
CA VAL A 140 18.75 7.47 -5.11
C VAL A 140 19.43 8.49 -6.01
N PRO A 141 20.10 8.06 -7.08
CA PRO A 141 20.53 8.99 -8.10
C PRO A 141 19.32 9.38 -8.93
N LEU A 142 18.94 10.64 -8.90
CA LEU A 142 18.07 11.23 -9.90
C LEU A 142 18.87 11.31 -11.21
N LYS A 143 18.85 10.25 -11.98
CA LYS A 143 19.44 10.25 -13.30
C LYS A 143 18.33 10.35 -14.34
N THR A 144 18.12 11.55 -14.82
CA THR A 144 17.53 11.74 -16.13
C THR A 144 18.43 12.70 -16.88
N THR A 145 19.26 12.18 -17.73
CA THR A 145 19.80 13.04 -18.78
C THR A 145 18.73 13.10 -19.87
N PRO A 146 18.32 14.30 -20.31
CA PRO A 146 17.37 14.44 -21.39
C PRO A 146 17.76 13.63 -22.63
N ASP A 147 19.04 13.51 -22.90
CA ASP A 147 19.58 12.81 -24.06
C ASP A 147 19.46 11.28 -23.95
N GLU A 148 19.53 10.72 -22.74
CA GLU A 148 19.36 9.28 -22.49
C GLU A 148 17.88 8.84 -22.52
N ASN A 149 16.98 9.76 -22.19
CA ASN A 149 15.57 9.47 -22.02
C ASN A 149 14.69 9.91 -23.18
N GLN A 150 15.19 10.78 -24.05
CA GLN A 150 14.39 11.38 -25.12
C GLN A 150 14.08 10.44 -26.28
N PHE A 151 14.81 9.37 -26.46
CA PHE A 151 14.85 8.68 -27.74
C PHE A 151 14.69 7.16 -27.67
N ASN A 152 14.27 6.62 -26.56
CA ASN A 152 13.98 5.19 -26.47
C ASN A 152 12.66 4.82 -27.14
N ALA A 153 11.73 5.78 -27.24
CA ALA A 153 10.49 5.57 -27.95
C ALA A 153 10.74 5.48 -29.47
N PRO A 154 10.27 4.47 -30.17
CA PRO A 154 10.34 4.39 -31.62
C PRO A 154 9.76 5.65 -32.27
N GLY A 155 10.53 6.30 -33.15
CA GLY A 155 10.11 7.53 -33.82
C GLY A 155 10.34 8.83 -33.05
N GLY A 156 10.90 8.76 -31.84
CA GLY A 156 11.20 9.94 -31.01
C GLY A 156 9.98 10.60 -30.39
N LEU A 157 10.21 11.70 -29.67
CA LEU A 157 9.15 12.49 -29.07
C LEU A 157 8.57 13.49 -30.07
N GLU A 158 7.29 13.41 -30.36
CA GLU A 158 6.60 14.42 -31.15
C GLU A 158 6.41 15.69 -30.31
N LYS A 159 6.81 16.85 -30.89
CA LYS A 159 6.55 18.15 -30.29
C LYS A 159 5.04 18.37 -30.18
N GLY A 160 4.56 18.63 -28.98
CA GLY A 160 3.17 19.06 -28.75
C GLY A 160 2.20 17.96 -28.32
N LEU A 161 2.66 16.74 -28.10
CA LEU A 161 1.85 15.74 -27.41
C LEU A 161 1.78 16.11 -25.93
N GLY A 162 0.70 16.75 -25.52
CA GLY A 162 0.48 17.25 -24.15
C GLY A 162 -0.12 16.20 -23.19
N GLY A 163 -0.04 14.91 -23.52
CA GLY A 163 -0.52 13.81 -22.67
C GLY A 163 0.52 13.35 -21.66
N TYR A 164 0.22 12.27 -20.99
CA TYR A 164 1.13 11.61 -20.08
C TYR A 164 2.13 10.76 -20.85
N HIS A 165 3.35 10.71 -20.35
CA HIS A 165 4.44 9.91 -20.87
C HIS A 165 4.79 8.82 -19.85
N ALA A 166 5.45 7.76 -20.30
CA ALA A 166 5.92 6.66 -19.49
C ALA A 166 7.44 6.67 -19.33
N TRP A 167 7.89 6.41 -18.12
CA TRP A 167 9.27 6.10 -17.78
C TRP A 167 9.32 4.76 -17.09
N GLN A 168 10.32 3.95 -17.44
CA GLN A 168 10.56 2.62 -16.86
C GLN A 168 11.83 2.60 -16.05
N SER A 169 11.82 1.90 -14.93
CA SER A 169 13.01 1.63 -14.11
C SER A 169 13.04 0.19 -13.66
N LYS A 170 14.25 -0.33 -13.45
CA LYS A 170 14.50 -1.63 -12.83
C LYS A 170 14.97 -1.52 -11.37
N ASP A 171 15.24 -0.31 -10.90
CA ASP A 171 15.91 -0.08 -9.62
C ASP A 171 15.43 1.19 -8.90
N MET A 172 14.41 1.87 -9.41
CA MET A 172 13.91 3.17 -8.92
C MET A 172 14.95 4.29 -8.93
N GLN A 173 16.04 4.12 -9.68
CA GLN A 173 17.15 5.07 -9.75
C GLN A 173 17.45 5.51 -11.18
N ASN A 174 17.40 4.58 -12.10
CA ASN A 174 17.68 4.82 -13.51
C ASN A 174 16.38 4.68 -14.29
N TRP A 175 16.00 5.77 -14.98
CA TRP A 175 14.74 5.85 -15.68
C TRP A 175 14.95 5.96 -17.19
N VAL A 176 14.21 5.16 -17.94
CA VAL A 176 14.17 5.14 -19.40
C VAL A 176 12.86 5.77 -19.86
N HIS A 177 12.94 6.80 -20.68
CA HIS A 177 11.78 7.48 -21.23
C HIS A 177 11.29 6.79 -22.51
N HIS A 178 10.04 6.35 -22.51
CA HIS A 178 9.45 5.63 -23.65
C HIS A 178 8.53 6.51 -24.52
N GLY A 179 8.11 7.67 -24.03
CA GLY A 179 7.23 8.56 -24.77
C GLY A 179 5.78 8.55 -24.28
N PRO A 180 4.84 9.10 -25.07
CA PRO A 180 3.46 9.26 -24.65
C PRO A 180 2.71 7.93 -24.53
N VAL A 181 1.86 7.85 -23.52
CA VAL A 181 0.90 6.75 -23.28
C VAL A 181 -0.55 7.24 -23.34
N THR A 182 -0.76 8.56 -23.29
CA THR A 182 -2.05 9.19 -23.52
C THR A 182 -1.90 10.38 -24.46
N PRO A 183 -2.94 10.72 -25.25
CA PRO A 183 -2.91 11.90 -26.10
C PRO A 183 -3.11 13.19 -25.30
N GLY A 184 -2.88 14.34 -25.95
CA GLY A 184 -2.89 15.66 -25.30
C GLY A 184 -4.20 16.07 -24.65
N PHE A 185 -5.32 15.47 -25.02
CA PHE A 185 -6.60 15.76 -24.38
C PHE A 185 -6.80 14.98 -23.06
N ALA A 186 -6.10 13.89 -22.86
CA ALA A 186 -6.11 13.14 -21.60
C ALA A 186 -5.12 13.82 -20.63
N ARG A 187 -5.60 14.86 -19.95
CA ARG A 187 -4.74 15.77 -19.20
C ARG A 187 -4.33 15.27 -17.84
N TRP A 188 -5.20 14.53 -17.19
CA TRP A 188 -5.00 14.09 -15.83
C TRP A 188 -5.11 12.56 -15.78
N THR A 189 -3.99 11.88 -15.84
CA THR A 189 -3.95 10.45 -15.57
C THR A 189 -3.94 10.28 -14.06
N THR A 190 -4.93 9.57 -13.53
CA THR A 190 -5.14 9.47 -12.09
C THR A 190 -4.57 8.18 -11.52
N THR A 191 -4.67 7.08 -12.28
CA THR A 191 -4.22 5.78 -11.79
C THR A 191 -3.97 4.80 -12.94
N ALA A 192 -3.19 3.75 -12.67
CA ALA A 192 -2.98 2.66 -13.62
C ALA A 192 -3.02 1.29 -12.94
N GLU A 193 -3.39 0.25 -13.70
CA GLU A 193 -3.44 -1.13 -13.22
C GLU A 193 -3.00 -2.11 -14.32
N GLN A 194 -2.31 -3.18 -13.92
CA GLN A 194 -1.92 -4.26 -14.85
C GLN A 194 -2.99 -5.33 -14.93
N VAL A 195 -3.34 -5.75 -16.14
CA VAL A 195 -4.34 -6.79 -16.37
C VAL A 195 -3.90 -7.70 -17.51
N GLY A 196 -3.51 -8.93 -17.23
CA GLY A 196 -3.19 -9.91 -18.25
C GLY A 196 -2.10 -9.48 -19.24
N GLY A 197 -1.11 -8.75 -18.79
CA GLY A 197 -0.02 -8.19 -19.61
C GLY A 197 -0.31 -6.83 -20.23
N LYS A 198 -1.57 -6.36 -20.19
CA LYS A 198 -1.98 -5.02 -20.63
C LYS A 198 -1.93 -4.04 -19.48
N THR A 199 -1.80 -2.77 -19.82
CA THR A 199 -1.87 -1.66 -18.85
C THR A 199 -3.17 -0.90 -19.06
N TYR A 200 -3.95 -0.81 -18.00
CA TYR A 200 -5.15 0.02 -17.93
C TYR A 200 -4.74 1.36 -17.35
N ILE A 201 -4.95 2.45 -18.08
CA ILE A 201 -4.58 3.82 -17.70
C ILE A 201 -5.86 4.62 -17.62
N TYR A 202 -6.23 5.02 -16.42
CA TYR A 202 -7.40 5.85 -16.17
C TYR A 202 -7.00 7.32 -16.18
N TYR A 203 -7.85 8.15 -16.75
CA TYR A 203 -7.64 9.58 -16.83
C TYR A 203 -8.96 10.32 -16.75
N ASP A 204 -8.92 11.52 -16.23
CA ASP A 204 -10.09 12.38 -16.18
C ASP A 204 -10.26 13.08 -17.49
N PHE A 205 -11.45 12.95 -18.04
CA PHE A 205 -11.76 13.62 -19.29
C PHE A 205 -12.21 15.07 -19.03
N PRO A 206 -11.59 16.08 -19.67
CA PRO A 206 -11.80 17.47 -19.31
C PRO A 206 -13.23 18.00 -19.43
N ASN A 207 -14.10 17.30 -20.13
CA ASN A 207 -15.46 17.78 -20.39
C ASN A 207 -16.47 17.32 -19.33
N ASP A 208 -16.24 16.18 -18.71
CA ASP A 208 -17.15 15.57 -17.74
C ASP A 208 -16.47 15.23 -16.41
N GLN A 209 -15.13 15.30 -16.36
CA GLN A 209 -14.28 14.90 -15.23
C GLN A 209 -14.47 13.45 -14.79
N ASP A 210 -15.17 12.68 -15.59
CA ASP A 210 -15.34 11.25 -15.35
C ASP A 210 -14.09 10.47 -15.74
N PRO A 211 -13.78 9.38 -15.04
CA PRO A 211 -12.70 8.48 -15.41
C PRO A 211 -12.95 7.81 -16.77
N HIS A 212 -12.07 8.08 -17.70
CA HIS A 212 -11.97 7.40 -18.99
C HIS A 212 -10.76 6.45 -19.00
N LEU A 213 -10.70 5.54 -19.96
CA LEU A 213 -9.73 4.46 -19.98
C LEU A 213 -8.97 4.37 -21.30
N PHE A 214 -7.64 4.31 -21.22
CA PHE A 214 -6.78 3.74 -22.25
C PHE A 214 -6.32 2.34 -21.85
N ILE A 215 -6.30 1.41 -22.80
CA ILE A 215 -5.68 0.09 -22.63
C ILE A 215 -4.47 0.04 -23.55
N ASP A 216 -3.31 -0.17 -22.95
CA ASP A 216 -2.03 -0.21 -23.64
C ASP A 216 -1.43 -1.61 -23.56
N ASP A 217 -1.02 -2.13 -24.71
CA ASP A 217 -0.39 -3.46 -24.83
C ASP A 217 1.14 -3.37 -24.77
N ASP A 218 1.72 -2.18 -25.07
CA ASP A 218 3.18 -1.95 -25.12
C ASP A 218 3.55 -0.53 -24.74
N LEU A 219 3.82 -0.29 -23.47
CA LEU A 219 4.24 1.02 -22.96
C LEU A 219 5.58 1.52 -23.53
N THR A 220 6.30 0.69 -24.30
CA THR A 220 7.63 1.03 -24.83
C THR A 220 7.59 1.59 -26.24
N ASP A 221 6.45 1.56 -26.92
CA ASP A 221 6.32 1.93 -28.33
C ASP A 221 6.15 3.44 -28.56
N GLY A 222 5.98 4.20 -27.47
CA GLY A 222 5.84 5.67 -27.50
C GLY A 222 4.53 6.16 -28.13
N LYS A 223 3.49 5.35 -28.09
CA LYS A 223 2.17 5.69 -28.62
C LYS A 223 1.10 5.50 -27.58
N PRO A 224 0.07 6.35 -27.57
CA PRO A 224 -1.11 6.13 -26.75
C PRO A 224 -1.75 4.77 -27.03
N GLY A 225 -2.15 4.07 -25.97
CA GLY A 225 -2.92 2.85 -26.05
C GLY A 225 -4.30 3.06 -26.73
N LYS A 226 -5.09 2.00 -26.78
CA LYS A 226 -6.43 2.05 -27.33
C LYS A 226 -7.36 2.81 -26.38
N ASN A 227 -7.98 3.88 -26.87
CA ASN A 227 -9.01 4.62 -26.14
C ASN A 227 -10.29 3.76 -26.03
N MET A 228 -10.72 3.48 -24.83
CA MET A 228 -11.94 2.73 -24.52
C MET A 228 -13.13 3.65 -24.20
N GLY A 229 -12.88 4.96 -24.06
CA GLY A 229 -13.89 5.93 -23.66
C GLY A 229 -14.19 5.90 -22.17
N LEU A 230 -15.41 6.24 -21.81
CA LEU A 230 -15.89 6.29 -20.43
C LEU A 230 -15.73 4.95 -19.72
N ALA A 231 -14.99 4.95 -18.62
CA ALA A 231 -14.84 3.78 -17.75
C ALA A 231 -15.86 3.79 -16.61
N PHE A 232 -16.05 4.95 -15.99
CA PHE A 232 -16.96 5.12 -14.87
C PHE A 232 -17.72 6.44 -15.01
N ALA A 233 -19.05 6.37 -15.00
CA ALA A 233 -19.88 7.56 -14.91
C ALA A 233 -19.97 7.95 -13.44
N ASP A 234 -19.16 8.92 -13.02
CA ASP A 234 -19.16 9.43 -11.67
C ASP A 234 -20.49 10.17 -11.39
N PRO A 235 -21.18 9.83 -10.32
CA PRO A 235 -22.44 10.50 -10.02
C PRO A 235 -22.28 11.95 -9.54
N SER A 236 -21.05 12.45 -9.37
CA SER A 236 -20.80 13.71 -8.66
C SER A 236 -19.93 14.75 -9.37
N ASP A 237 -19.49 14.53 -10.59
CA ASP A 237 -18.55 15.40 -11.34
C ASP A 237 -17.16 15.53 -10.67
N GLY A 238 -16.79 14.62 -9.76
CA GLY A 238 -15.47 14.54 -9.17
C GLY A 238 -14.77 13.27 -9.63
N SER A 239 -13.46 13.23 -9.64
CA SER A 239 -12.75 12.04 -10.03
C SER A 239 -11.45 11.82 -9.29
N ASP A 240 -10.32 12.24 -9.77
CA ASP A 240 -9.00 12.02 -9.17
C ASP A 240 -8.91 10.69 -8.42
N CYS A 241 -9.26 9.62 -9.17
CA CYS A 241 -9.58 8.33 -8.61
C CYS A 241 -8.36 7.43 -8.42
N ALA A 242 -8.43 6.54 -7.43
CA ALA A 242 -7.62 5.34 -7.34
C ALA A 242 -8.38 4.12 -7.89
N VAL A 243 -7.70 3.29 -8.65
CA VAL A 243 -8.20 1.97 -9.03
C VAL A 243 -7.32 0.89 -8.41
N ILE A 244 -7.94 -0.08 -7.77
CA ILE A 244 -7.26 -1.26 -7.24
C ILE A 244 -8.08 -2.52 -7.58
N ARG A 245 -7.40 -3.60 -7.94
CA ARG A 245 -8.04 -4.89 -8.13
C ARG A 245 -7.96 -5.71 -6.85
N ASP A 246 -9.09 -6.27 -6.43
CA ASP A 246 -9.12 -7.28 -5.37
C ASP A 246 -8.53 -8.62 -5.85
N LEU A 247 -8.35 -9.56 -4.94
CA LEU A 247 -7.77 -10.87 -5.25
C LEU A 247 -8.70 -11.76 -6.10
N ASP A 248 -9.99 -11.42 -6.19
CA ASP A 248 -10.95 -12.05 -7.12
C ASP A 248 -10.86 -11.45 -8.53
N GLY A 249 -10.05 -10.40 -8.69
CA GLY A 249 -9.83 -9.71 -9.95
C GLY A 249 -10.84 -8.62 -10.28
N LYS A 250 -11.74 -8.28 -9.36
CA LYS A 250 -12.68 -7.17 -9.52
C LYS A 250 -11.98 -5.85 -9.31
N PHE A 251 -12.41 -4.85 -10.06
CA PHE A 251 -11.88 -3.51 -9.98
C PHE A 251 -12.71 -2.68 -9.01
N HIS A 252 -12.04 -2.08 -8.05
CA HIS A 252 -12.58 -1.10 -7.15
C HIS A 252 -12.05 0.26 -7.55
N ILE A 253 -12.94 1.24 -7.69
CA ILE A 253 -12.61 2.63 -7.92
C ILE A 253 -12.99 3.43 -6.69
N ILE A 254 -12.03 4.17 -6.15
CA ILE A 254 -12.22 5.11 -5.06
C ILE A 254 -12.03 6.50 -5.69
N TYR A 255 -13.01 7.35 -5.58
CA TYR A 255 -13.07 8.62 -6.28
C TYR A 255 -13.50 9.76 -5.35
N GLU A 256 -13.19 10.98 -5.73
CA GLU A 256 -13.74 12.15 -5.05
C GLU A 256 -15.25 12.18 -5.23
N ASP A 257 -15.98 12.15 -4.13
CA ASP A 257 -17.43 12.24 -4.19
C ASP A 257 -17.88 13.69 -3.96
N TRP A 258 -18.05 14.41 -5.03
CA TRP A 258 -18.49 15.80 -5.03
C TRP A 258 -20.01 15.94 -4.89
N SER A 259 -20.76 14.87 -4.82
CA SER A 259 -22.21 14.91 -4.70
C SER A 259 -22.73 15.80 -3.56
N PRO A 260 -22.05 15.92 -2.41
CA PRO A 260 -22.45 16.84 -1.36
C PRO A 260 -22.13 18.32 -1.64
N ILE A 261 -21.22 18.62 -2.59
CA ILE A 261 -20.81 19.98 -2.94
C ILE A 261 -20.84 20.13 -4.46
N HIS A 262 -20.90 21.35 -4.91
CA HIS A 262 -20.85 21.65 -6.34
C HIS A 262 -19.42 22.03 -6.72
N ALA A 263 -18.72 21.15 -7.44
CA ALA A 263 -17.31 21.32 -7.83
C ALA A 263 -16.99 22.71 -8.43
N GLY A 264 -17.84 23.24 -9.28
CA GLY A 264 -17.66 24.58 -9.85
C GLY A 264 -17.77 25.76 -8.86
N LYS A 265 -18.13 25.53 -7.62
CA LYS A 265 -18.25 26.56 -6.58
C LYS A 265 -17.22 26.46 -5.49
N HIS A 266 -16.51 25.36 -5.43
CA HIS A 266 -15.51 25.07 -4.41
C HIS A 266 -14.16 24.83 -5.05
N SER A 267 -13.10 25.23 -4.38
CA SER A 267 -11.72 25.14 -4.86
C SER A 267 -10.86 24.17 -4.03
N TRP A 268 -11.49 23.33 -3.24
CA TRP A 268 -10.84 22.29 -2.46
C TRP A 268 -11.54 20.95 -2.69
N ASP A 269 -10.89 19.88 -2.30
CA ASP A 269 -11.34 18.53 -2.53
C ASP A 269 -12.61 18.16 -1.74
N SER A 270 -13.15 16.99 -2.01
CA SER A 270 -14.36 16.51 -1.38
C SER A 270 -14.12 15.97 0.04
N PRO A 271 -15.06 16.17 0.97
CA PRO A 271 -15.00 15.54 2.29
C PRO A 271 -15.35 14.05 2.28
N LEU A 272 -15.72 13.51 1.13
CA LEU A 272 -16.10 12.11 0.95
C LEU A 272 -15.25 11.46 -0.12
N ALA A 273 -15.05 10.14 0.02
CA ALA A 273 -14.56 9.31 -1.05
C ALA A 273 -15.62 8.28 -1.42
N GLY A 274 -16.13 8.37 -2.63
CA GLY A 274 -17.05 7.39 -3.18
C GLY A 274 -16.34 6.06 -3.46
N HIS A 275 -17.12 5.01 -3.62
CA HIS A 275 -16.61 3.69 -3.93
C HIS A 275 -17.53 2.99 -4.94
N SER A 276 -16.94 2.40 -5.95
CA SER A 276 -17.68 1.61 -6.95
C SER A 276 -16.88 0.38 -7.38
N ILE A 277 -17.57 -0.62 -7.90
CA ILE A 277 -16.99 -1.91 -8.29
C ILE A 277 -17.38 -2.31 -9.70
N SER A 278 -16.44 -2.89 -10.44
CA SER A 278 -16.66 -3.46 -11.78
C SER A 278 -15.92 -4.79 -11.93
N PRO A 279 -16.47 -5.77 -12.65
CA PRO A 279 -15.79 -7.04 -12.89
C PRO A 279 -14.59 -6.93 -13.86
N ASN A 280 -14.51 -5.88 -14.65
CA ASN A 280 -13.54 -5.75 -15.74
C ASN A 280 -12.87 -4.37 -15.86
N GLY A 281 -13.13 -3.45 -14.92
CA GLY A 281 -12.54 -2.11 -14.93
C GLY A 281 -13.14 -1.15 -15.95
N MET A 282 -14.28 -1.50 -16.55
CA MET A 282 -15.01 -0.70 -17.53
C MET A 282 -16.46 -0.51 -17.11
N HIS A 283 -17.11 0.48 -17.70
CA HIS A 283 -18.54 0.73 -17.49
C HIS A 283 -19.41 -0.52 -17.82
N PRO A 284 -20.47 -0.82 -17.04
CA PRO A 284 -20.92 -0.10 -15.87
C PRO A 284 -20.19 -0.53 -14.58
N PHE A 285 -19.99 0.44 -13.70
CA PHE A 285 -19.61 0.19 -12.31
C PHE A 285 -20.86 0.20 -11.42
N GLN A 286 -20.85 -0.63 -10.39
CA GLN A 286 -21.84 -0.61 -9.35
C GLN A 286 -21.39 0.27 -8.20
N ILE A 287 -22.15 1.29 -7.84
CA ILE A 287 -21.89 2.16 -6.70
C ILE A 287 -22.10 1.36 -5.41
N LEU A 288 -21.17 1.52 -4.48
CA LEU A 288 -21.17 0.92 -3.15
C LEU A 288 -21.24 2.01 -2.07
N ASP A 289 -21.23 1.60 -0.80
CA ASP A 289 -21.08 2.53 0.32
C ASP A 289 -19.76 3.26 0.23
N PRO A 290 -19.70 4.56 0.59
CA PRO A 290 -18.48 5.36 0.52
C PRO A 290 -17.31 4.76 1.29
N ALA A 291 -16.11 4.85 0.74
CA ALA A 291 -14.89 4.45 1.42
C ALA A 291 -14.58 5.38 2.60
N ILE A 292 -14.76 6.68 2.40
CA ILE A 292 -14.56 7.73 3.40
C ILE A 292 -15.84 8.52 3.57
N ASP A 293 -16.31 8.63 4.81
CA ASP A 293 -17.50 9.39 5.17
C ASP A 293 -17.41 9.95 6.60
N HIS A 294 -18.53 10.40 7.17
CA HIS A 294 -18.61 10.98 8.51
C HIS A 294 -18.04 10.10 9.63
N ARG A 295 -17.85 8.83 9.40
CA ARG A 295 -17.26 7.89 10.38
C ARG A 295 -15.76 8.08 10.51
N THR A 296 -15.10 8.71 9.55
CA THR A 296 -13.65 8.83 9.45
C THR A 296 -13.07 9.90 10.37
N LYS A 297 -13.54 11.10 10.39
CA LYS A 297 -13.23 12.23 11.27
C LYS A 297 -11.76 12.43 11.69
N PRO A 298 -10.83 12.72 10.78
CA PRO A 298 -9.41 12.83 11.13
C PRO A 298 -9.10 13.97 12.12
N THR A 299 -9.70 15.15 11.97
CA THR A 299 -9.51 16.27 12.90
C THR A 299 -10.56 16.30 14.01
N GLY A 300 -11.52 15.39 14.03
CA GLY A 300 -12.68 15.40 14.89
C GLY A 300 -13.79 16.36 14.45
N LYS A 301 -13.61 17.05 13.33
CA LYS A 301 -14.60 17.94 12.70
C LYS A 301 -14.98 17.35 11.37
N MET A 302 -16.14 16.76 11.31
CA MET A 302 -16.68 16.30 10.04
C MET A 302 -17.38 17.45 9.33
N ALA A 303 -17.16 17.56 8.05
CA ALA A 303 -17.84 18.48 7.20
C ALA A 303 -19.36 18.27 7.27
N LYS A 304 -20.12 19.35 7.29
CA LYS A 304 -21.58 19.35 7.25
C LYS A 304 -22.02 19.94 5.94
N TYR A 305 -22.86 19.23 5.25
CA TYR A 305 -23.35 19.65 3.96
C TYR A 305 -24.87 19.60 3.84
N ASN A 306 -25.42 20.66 3.28
CA ASN A 306 -26.84 20.75 2.93
C ASN A 306 -26.94 21.23 1.47
N HIS A 307 -26.81 20.32 0.53
CA HIS A 307 -26.81 20.64 -0.90
C HIS A 307 -28.23 20.89 -1.42
N PRO A 308 -28.48 22.05 -2.05
CA PRO A 308 -29.84 22.42 -2.49
C PRO A 308 -30.38 21.52 -3.61
N HIS A 309 -29.53 20.82 -4.33
CA HIS A 309 -29.92 19.90 -5.40
C HIS A 309 -29.96 18.44 -4.96
N TRP A 310 -29.64 18.18 -3.72
CA TRP A 310 -29.74 16.84 -3.18
C TRP A 310 -31.17 16.58 -2.75
N THR A 311 -31.91 15.88 -3.57
CA THR A 311 -33.27 15.50 -3.27
C THR A 311 -33.30 14.05 -2.83
N LYS A 312 -34.15 13.74 -1.87
CA LYS A 312 -34.48 12.36 -1.50
C LYS A 312 -35.03 11.52 -2.67
N GLU A 313 -35.14 12.13 -3.83
CA GLU A 313 -35.75 11.57 -5.03
C GLU A 313 -34.79 10.79 -5.91
N ASP A 314 -33.46 10.86 -5.64
CA ASP A 314 -32.48 10.06 -6.37
C ASP A 314 -31.68 9.10 -5.47
N PRO A 315 -32.35 8.12 -4.82
CA PRO A 315 -31.71 7.18 -3.93
C PRO A 315 -30.77 6.19 -4.64
N LYS A 316 -30.76 6.18 -5.97
CA LYS A 316 -29.86 5.35 -6.77
C LYS A 316 -28.48 6.02 -6.98
N ARG A 317 -28.45 7.33 -6.84
CA ARG A 317 -27.25 8.13 -7.04
C ARG A 317 -26.41 8.22 -5.78
N PHE A 318 -27.04 8.16 -4.61
CA PHE A 318 -26.38 8.32 -3.33
C PHE A 318 -26.69 7.16 -2.40
N PRO A 319 -25.68 6.49 -1.85
CA PRO A 319 -25.88 5.57 -0.75
C PRO A 319 -26.60 6.26 0.41
N THR A 320 -27.46 5.55 1.10
CA THR A 320 -28.31 6.09 2.16
C THR A 320 -27.53 6.77 3.30
N SER A 321 -26.29 6.38 3.50
CA SER A 321 -25.39 6.96 4.52
C SER A 321 -25.00 8.40 4.22
N VAL A 322 -25.08 8.85 2.98
CA VAL A 322 -24.67 10.21 2.57
C VAL A 322 -25.77 11.25 2.84
N ALA A 323 -27.03 10.82 2.98
CA ALA A 323 -28.19 11.71 3.17
C ALA A 323 -28.16 12.57 4.43
N GLU A 324 -27.26 12.30 5.36
CA GLU A 324 -27.21 12.95 6.67
C GLU A 324 -26.08 13.98 6.82
N TYR A 325 -25.30 14.24 5.76
CA TYR A 325 -24.18 15.18 5.84
C TYR A 325 -24.57 16.61 5.57
N GLU A 326 -23.99 17.50 6.34
CA GLU A 326 -23.96 18.93 6.07
C GLU A 326 -22.51 19.34 5.86
N ILE A 327 -22.17 19.85 4.69
CA ILE A 327 -20.84 20.30 4.33
C ILE A 327 -20.94 21.67 3.70
N HIS A 328 -20.16 22.61 4.14
CA HIS A 328 -20.21 23.90 3.49
C HIS A 328 -18.96 24.63 3.60
N GLN A 329 -18.01 24.56 4.02
CA GLN A 329 -16.99 25.57 4.31
C GLN A 329 -15.57 25.04 4.12
N PRO A 330 -14.62 25.85 3.70
CA PRO A 330 -13.21 25.49 3.71
C PRO A 330 -12.64 25.19 5.11
N GLU A 331 -13.44 25.41 6.16
CA GLU A 331 -13.07 25.04 7.52
C GLU A 331 -13.26 23.56 7.84
N GLN A 332 -13.72 22.79 6.88
CA GLN A 332 -13.98 21.38 7.06
C GLN A 332 -12.94 20.54 6.35
N ASP A 333 -12.70 19.33 6.87
CA ASP A 333 -11.75 18.41 6.26
C ASP A 333 -12.22 18.01 4.86
N ALA A 334 -11.30 17.96 3.92
CA ALA A 334 -11.55 17.50 2.57
C ALA A 334 -10.39 16.63 2.07
N TYR A 335 -10.66 15.81 1.07
CA TYR A 335 -9.75 14.79 0.54
C TYR A 335 -9.85 14.73 -0.98
N GLY A 336 -8.73 14.54 -1.64
CA GLY A 336 -8.68 14.37 -3.09
C GLY A 336 -7.45 13.61 -3.56
N ASP A 337 -7.34 13.37 -4.86
CA ASP A 337 -6.18 12.73 -5.48
C ASP A 337 -5.84 11.37 -4.83
N TRP A 338 -6.73 10.42 -4.99
CA TRP A 338 -6.67 9.14 -4.31
C TRP A 338 -5.62 8.19 -4.89
N ALA A 339 -4.89 7.52 -4.01
CA ALA A 339 -4.02 6.39 -4.32
C ALA A 339 -4.33 5.19 -3.41
N ALA A 340 -4.15 3.97 -3.92
CA ALA A 340 -4.51 2.75 -3.21
C ALA A 340 -3.46 1.66 -3.34
N ILE A 341 -3.27 0.88 -2.28
CA ILE A 341 -2.45 -0.33 -2.25
C ILE A 341 -3.00 -1.32 -1.23
N SER A 342 -2.78 -2.61 -1.46
CA SER A 342 -3.11 -3.67 -0.49
C SER A 342 -1.86 -4.41 -0.05
N ILE A 343 -1.68 -4.62 1.24
CA ILE A 343 -0.52 -5.30 1.82
C ILE A 343 -0.97 -6.36 2.79
N GLY A 344 -0.74 -7.62 2.44
CA GLY A 344 -1.13 -8.75 3.27
C GLY A 344 -2.63 -8.85 3.53
N GLY A 345 -3.46 -8.33 2.61
CA GLY A 345 -4.91 -8.29 2.74
C GLY A 345 -5.45 -7.07 3.48
N GLN A 346 -4.58 -6.18 3.96
CA GLN A 346 -4.95 -4.89 4.50
C GLN A 346 -4.89 -3.85 3.38
N TYR A 347 -5.95 -3.08 3.20
CA TYR A 347 -6.05 -2.01 2.21
C TYR A 347 -5.65 -0.68 2.81
N TYR A 348 -4.97 0.14 2.02
CA TYR A 348 -4.53 1.48 2.36
C TYR A 348 -4.92 2.46 1.27
N LEU A 349 -5.41 3.62 1.67
CA LEU A 349 -5.66 4.76 0.81
C LEU A 349 -4.76 5.91 1.24
N PHE A 350 -4.23 6.63 0.27
CA PHE A 350 -3.50 7.88 0.46
C PHE A 350 -4.17 8.96 -0.38
N CYS A 351 -4.12 10.19 0.07
CA CYS A 351 -4.76 11.29 -0.66
C CYS A 351 -4.17 12.63 -0.26
N ASP A 352 -4.45 13.63 -1.05
CA ASP A 352 -4.38 15.01 -0.61
C ASP A 352 -5.38 15.21 0.52
N PHE A 353 -4.94 15.88 1.57
CA PHE A 353 -5.74 16.16 2.74
C PHE A 353 -5.72 17.65 3.06
N HIS A 354 -6.90 18.24 3.01
CA HIS A 354 -7.15 19.61 3.42
C HIS A 354 -7.79 19.60 4.82
N PRO A 355 -6.98 19.68 5.88
CA PRO A 355 -7.53 19.75 7.22
C PRO A 355 -8.19 21.09 7.45
N ALA A 356 -9.26 21.12 8.25
CA ALA A 356 -9.94 22.33 8.61
C ALA A 356 -8.96 23.39 9.17
N ASN A 357 -8.85 24.53 8.48
CA ASN A 357 -8.01 25.67 8.88
C ASN A 357 -6.50 25.39 8.95
N ASP A 358 -5.97 24.45 8.20
CA ASP A 358 -4.54 24.17 8.14
C ASP A 358 -4.07 23.92 6.70
N LYS A 359 -2.77 23.74 6.53
CA LYS A 359 -2.14 23.51 5.23
C LYS A 359 -2.39 22.09 4.75
N ILE A 360 -2.55 21.96 3.44
CA ILE A 360 -2.66 20.68 2.76
C ILE A 360 -1.45 19.78 3.03
N ARG A 361 -1.69 18.49 3.13
CA ARG A 361 -0.72 17.43 3.35
C ARG A 361 -1.26 16.10 2.82
N ILE A 362 -0.56 15.02 2.98
CA ILE A 362 -1.08 13.68 2.69
C ILE A 362 -1.77 13.13 3.93
N ALA A 363 -2.97 12.58 3.78
CA ALA A 363 -3.57 11.68 4.75
C ALA A 363 -3.50 10.24 4.29
N TRP A 364 -3.54 9.29 5.23
CA TRP A 364 -3.67 7.89 4.90
C TRP A 364 -4.64 7.17 5.81
N PHE A 365 -5.28 6.17 5.23
CA PHE A 365 -6.39 5.43 5.81
C PHE A 365 -6.18 3.95 5.62
N THR A 366 -6.84 3.12 6.42
CA THR A 366 -6.76 1.67 6.32
C THR A 366 -8.09 0.98 6.53
N SER A 367 -8.26 -0.16 5.85
CA SER A 367 -9.36 -1.10 6.10
C SER A 367 -8.91 -2.53 5.87
N SER A 368 -9.41 -3.47 6.67
CA SER A 368 -9.21 -4.90 6.44
C SER A 368 -10.15 -5.48 5.37
N ASP A 369 -11.08 -4.69 4.88
CA ASP A 369 -12.05 -5.08 3.87
C ASP A 369 -12.34 -3.85 2.98
N ILE A 370 -12.05 -3.97 1.69
CA ILE A 370 -12.20 -2.86 0.75
C ILE A 370 -13.64 -2.34 0.64
N ASN A 371 -14.63 -3.18 0.99
CA ASN A 371 -16.05 -2.83 0.95
C ASN A 371 -16.55 -2.16 2.24
N LYS A 372 -15.65 -1.83 3.16
CA LYS A 372 -15.98 -1.12 4.40
C LYS A 372 -15.35 0.25 4.43
N SER A 373 -15.89 1.12 5.30
CA SER A 373 -15.28 2.41 5.58
C SER A 373 -13.84 2.25 6.07
N PHE A 374 -12.99 3.13 5.59
CA PHE A 374 -11.60 3.20 6.01
C PHE A 374 -11.44 4.04 7.25
N GLU A 375 -10.48 3.68 8.09
CA GLU A 375 -10.12 4.41 9.30
C GLU A 375 -8.92 5.33 9.03
N PHE A 376 -9.01 6.56 9.49
CA PHE A 376 -7.89 7.50 9.43
C PHE A 376 -6.73 7.02 10.32
N CYS A 377 -5.52 7.03 9.76
CA CYS A 377 -4.33 6.53 10.43
C CYS A 377 -3.30 7.61 10.73
N GLY A 378 -3.18 8.64 9.89
CA GLY A 378 -2.19 9.69 10.10
C GLY A 378 -1.99 10.60 8.91
N GLU A 379 -1.02 11.49 9.05
CA GLU A 379 -0.68 12.54 8.10
C GLU A 379 0.80 12.48 7.75
N ILE A 380 1.14 12.85 6.51
CA ILE A 380 2.51 12.84 6.00
C ILE A 380 2.78 14.13 5.25
N GLY A 381 3.91 14.75 5.53
CA GLY A 381 4.43 15.87 4.76
C GLY A 381 3.59 17.14 4.82
N ARG A 382 3.78 18.00 3.83
CA ARG A 382 3.07 19.29 3.64
C ARG A 382 3.15 19.70 2.17
N GLY A 383 2.16 20.41 1.70
CA GLY A 383 2.07 20.92 0.34
C GLY A 383 0.89 20.30 -0.38
N HIS A 384 0.85 20.41 -1.69
CA HIS A 384 -0.17 19.81 -2.57
C HIS A 384 0.49 18.62 -3.26
N PRO A 385 0.40 17.43 -2.71
CA PRO A 385 1.27 16.33 -3.12
C PRO A 385 0.75 15.49 -4.27
N ASP A 386 -0.56 15.40 -4.52
CA ASP A 386 -1.17 14.46 -5.49
C ASP A 386 -0.46 13.11 -5.44
N PRO A 387 -0.61 12.36 -4.35
CA PRO A 387 0.26 11.21 -4.09
C PRO A 387 -0.14 9.99 -4.91
N ASP A 388 0.85 9.18 -5.33
CA ASP A 388 0.62 7.78 -5.66
C ASP A 388 1.56 6.88 -4.87
N ILE A 389 1.15 5.64 -4.63
CA ILE A 389 1.82 4.69 -3.76
C ILE A 389 2.27 3.45 -4.53
N GLY A 390 3.50 3.01 -4.30
CA GLY A 390 4.02 1.79 -4.88
C GLY A 390 5.01 1.07 -3.99
N PHE A 391 5.26 -0.19 -4.31
CA PHE A 391 6.30 -1.00 -3.68
C PHE A 391 7.38 -1.33 -4.69
N ALA A 392 8.63 -1.05 -4.36
CA ALA A 392 9.78 -1.36 -5.21
C ALA A 392 11.04 -1.56 -4.36
N GLU A 393 11.93 -2.45 -4.79
CA GLU A 393 13.24 -2.67 -4.18
C GLU A 393 13.18 -2.84 -2.65
N GLY A 394 12.13 -3.53 -2.18
CA GLY A 394 11.93 -3.79 -0.75
C GLY A 394 11.45 -2.57 0.06
N LYS A 395 10.92 -1.54 -0.58
CA LYS A 395 10.48 -0.30 0.05
C LYS A 395 9.15 0.17 -0.52
N PHE A 396 8.43 0.97 0.27
CA PHE A 396 7.24 1.66 -0.20
C PHE A 396 7.60 3.10 -0.54
N TYR A 397 7.10 3.56 -1.68
CA TYR A 397 7.32 4.89 -2.20
C TYR A 397 5.99 5.60 -2.32
N LEU A 398 5.89 6.75 -1.69
CA LEU A 398 4.80 7.70 -1.87
C LEU A 398 5.35 8.82 -2.73
N ILE A 399 5.01 8.80 -4.01
CA ILE A 399 5.54 9.69 -5.03
C ILE A 399 4.57 10.85 -5.20
N THR A 400 5.08 12.07 -5.28
CA THR A 400 4.25 13.27 -5.31
C THR A 400 4.62 14.23 -6.44
N GLN A 401 3.72 15.14 -6.79
CA GLN A 401 4.02 16.16 -7.80
C GLN A 401 4.99 17.24 -7.33
N THR A 402 5.20 17.38 -6.03
CA THR A 402 6.05 18.43 -5.46
C THR A 402 7.54 18.11 -5.51
N ALA A 403 7.93 16.98 -6.06
CA ALA A 403 9.30 16.45 -6.04
C ALA A 403 9.86 16.26 -4.62
N LYS A 404 8.98 16.06 -3.67
CA LYS A 404 9.26 15.70 -2.28
C LYS A 404 8.56 14.39 -1.98
N ASP A 405 9.17 13.32 -2.41
CA ASP A 405 8.65 11.98 -2.20
C ASP A 405 8.92 11.50 -0.79
N TYR A 406 8.26 10.43 -0.41
CA TYR A 406 8.44 9.80 0.89
C TYR A 406 8.72 8.33 0.69
N VAL A 407 9.64 7.81 1.46
CA VAL A 407 10.01 6.40 1.43
C VAL A 407 9.81 5.79 2.79
N SER A 408 9.18 4.64 2.84
CA SER A 408 9.04 3.84 4.04
C SER A 408 9.58 2.44 3.81
N ASN A 409 10.36 1.96 4.76
CA ASN A 409 10.74 0.55 4.81
C ASN A 409 9.53 -0.34 5.18
N GLY A 410 8.40 0.27 5.46
CA GLY A 410 7.15 -0.42 5.75
C GLY A 410 6.98 -0.84 7.21
N PRO A 411 5.87 -1.49 7.48
CA PRO A 411 5.53 -1.98 8.81
C PRO A 411 6.16 -3.37 9.05
N TRP A 412 7.46 -3.48 9.02
CA TRP A 412 8.13 -4.77 9.24
C TRP A 412 8.61 -4.93 10.67
N VAL A 413 8.77 -6.18 11.14
CA VAL A 413 9.34 -6.52 12.44
C VAL A 413 10.87 -6.40 12.46
N GLU A 414 11.39 -5.45 11.68
CA GLU A 414 12.80 -5.03 11.81
C GLU A 414 13.04 -4.49 13.21
N LYS A 415 14.28 -4.63 13.66
CA LYS A 415 14.66 -4.28 15.04
C LYS A 415 13.99 -5.15 16.11
N VAL A 416 13.48 -6.30 15.71
CA VAL A 416 13.06 -7.37 16.61
C VAL A 416 14.05 -8.52 16.49
N GLU A 417 14.62 -8.93 17.61
CA GLU A 417 15.44 -10.12 17.70
C GLU A 417 14.76 -11.12 18.62
N SER A 418 14.83 -12.39 18.29
CA SER A 418 14.23 -13.45 19.08
C SER A 418 15.15 -14.64 19.26
N ARG A 419 14.97 -15.35 20.34
CA ARG A 419 15.54 -16.68 20.57
C ARG A 419 14.55 -17.57 21.31
N VAL A 420 14.73 -18.86 21.18
CA VAL A 420 13.88 -19.85 21.85
C VAL A 420 14.71 -20.77 22.71
N GLY A 421 14.27 -20.94 23.95
CA GLY A 421 14.83 -21.86 24.91
C GLY A 421 14.04 -23.15 25.00
N VAL A 422 14.73 -24.26 25.29
CA VAL A 422 14.18 -25.60 25.35
C VAL A 422 14.50 -26.23 26.71
N ASP A 423 13.48 -26.76 27.40
CA ASP A 423 13.59 -27.64 28.56
C ASP A 423 13.59 -29.10 28.05
N THR A 424 14.75 -29.72 28.01
CA THR A 424 14.95 -31.08 27.50
C THR A 424 14.73 -32.16 28.55
N THR A 425 14.75 -31.78 29.83
CA THR A 425 14.76 -32.65 30.98
C THR A 425 13.46 -32.70 31.78
N ASN A 426 12.47 -31.86 31.41
CA ASN A 426 11.18 -31.72 32.10
C ASN A 426 11.28 -31.18 33.54
N ASN A 427 12.32 -30.43 33.83
CA ASN A 427 12.53 -29.87 35.18
C ASN A 427 11.98 -28.44 35.32
N GLY A 428 11.41 -27.86 34.26
CA GLY A 428 10.86 -26.50 34.20
C GLY A 428 11.91 -25.42 34.05
N LYS A 429 13.14 -25.76 33.73
CA LYS A 429 14.24 -24.82 33.41
C LYS A 429 14.69 -25.00 31.98
N ILE A 430 15.16 -23.94 31.38
CA ILE A 430 15.73 -24.00 30.05
C ILE A 430 17.14 -24.55 30.10
N ASP A 431 17.37 -25.64 29.39
CA ASP A 431 18.67 -26.29 29.27
C ASP A 431 19.49 -25.74 28.11
N LYS A 432 18.82 -25.32 27.01
CA LYS A 432 19.48 -24.82 25.79
C LYS A 432 18.69 -23.69 25.17
N TRP A 433 19.39 -22.65 24.75
CA TRP A 433 18.85 -21.54 23.94
C TRP A 433 19.33 -21.64 22.49
N SER A 434 18.49 -21.20 21.55
CA SER A 434 18.96 -20.86 20.22
C SER A 434 19.84 -19.59 20.28
N GLU A 435 20.59 -19.35 19.22
CA GLU A 435 21.20 -18.03 19.03
C GLU A 435 20.12 -16.95 18.83
N TRP A 436 20.48 -15.71 19.14
CA TRP A 436 19.65 -14.57 18.81
C TRP A 436 19.56 -14.42 17.28
N SER A 437 18.37 -14.21 16.76
CA SER A 437 18.13 -14.02 15.34
C SER A 437 17.24 -12.82 15.12
N GLU A 438 17.61 -12.00 14.15
CA GLU A 438 16.77 -10.91 13.68
C GLU A 438 15.49 -11.47 13.05
N MET A 439 14.36 -10.88 13.41
CA MET A 439 13.06 -11.21 12.84
C MET A 439 12.73 -10.14 11.79
N LYS A 440 12.55 -10.56 10.54
CA LYS A 440 12.26 -9.66 9.43
C LYS A 440 11.13 -10.20 8.59
N GLU A 441 10.13 -9.37 8.34
CA GLU A 441 9.08 -9.65 7.36
C GLU A 441 9.61 -9.43 5.94
N SER A 442 9.02 -10.09 4.99
CA SER A 442 9.29 -9.84 3.58
C SER A 442 8.00 -9.55 2.81
N TYR A 443 8.16 -8.78 1.75
CA TYR A 443 7.08 -8.32 0.90
C TYR A 443 7.40 -8.66 -0.54
N ASP A 444 6.38 -8.98 -1.32
CA ASP A 444 6.51 -9.27 -2.74
C ASP A 444 5.19 -9.01 -3.45
N TYR A 445 5.22 -8.77 -4.75
CA TYR A 445 4.01 -8.62 -5.54
C TYR A 445 3.25 -9.95 -5.66
N ILE A 446 1.92 -9.87 -5.61
CA ILE A 446 1.07 -10.97 -6.05
C ILE A 446 1.06 -10.96 -7.58
N LYS A 447 1.46 -12.08 -8.18
CA LYS A 447 1.58 -12.19 -9.64
C LYS A 447 0.29 -11.79 -10.36
N GLY A 448 0.40 -10.86 -11.30
CA GLY A 448 -0.73 -10.38 -12.09
C GLY A 448 -1.47 -9.19 -11.47
N PHE A 449 -0.95 -8.64 -10.38
CA PHE A 449 -1.49 -7.45 -9.72
C PHE A 449 -0.40 -6.39 -9.56
N SER A 450 -0.75 -5.13 -9.75
CA SER A 450 0.16 -3.99 -9.58
C SER A 450 0.16 -3.44 -8.16
N LYS A 451 -0.95 -3.60 -7.44
CA LYS A 451 -1.20 -2.97 -6.14
C LYS A 451 -1.51 -3.96 -5.01
N GLN A 452 -1.32 -5.25 -5.26
CA GLN A 452 -1.49 -6.31 -4.26
C GLN A 452 -0.14 -6.84 -3.82
N ILE A 453 0.24 -6.56 -2.57
CA ILE A 453 1.50 -6.95 -1.98
C ILE A 453 1.28 -8.09 -0.99
N LYS A 454 1.93 -9.21 -1.24
CA LYS A 454 1.99 -10.32 -0.30
C LYS A 454 2.91 -9.95 0.86
N LYS A 455 2.44 -10.14 2.07
CA LYS A 455 3.22 -10.03 3.30
C LYS A 455 3.58 -11.42 3.80
N THR A 456 4.85 -11.68 4.03
CA THR A 456 5.33 -12.92 4.64
C THR A 456 5.85 -12.60 6.04
N PRO A 457 5.26 -13.17 7.10
CA PRO A 457 5.68 -12.91 8.47
C PRO A 457 7.13 -13.30 8.71
N ALA A 458 7.75 -12.66 9.70
CA ALA A 458 9.09 -13.02 10.15
C ALA A 458 9.09 -14.43 10.74
N ARG A 459 9.92 -15.32 10.20
CA ARG A 459 9.99 -16.72 10.60
C ARG A 459 11.42 -17.18 10.88
N LEU A 460 11.64 -17.72 12.05
CA LEU A 460 12.89 -18.36 12.46
C LEU A 460 12.74 -19.87 12.39
N ASN A 461 13.58 -20.55 11.62
CA ASN A 461 13.64 -22.00 11.54
C ASN A 461 14.38 -22.53 12.80
N LEU A 462 13.76 -23.42 13.53
CA LEU A 462 14.24 -23.96 14.80
C LEU A 462 14.29 -25.50 14.82
N ALA A 463 14.15 -26.13 13.67
CA ALA A 463 14.16 -27.60 13.55
C ALA A 463 15.47 -28.26 14.04
N GLY A 464 16.56 -27.50 14.15
CA GLY A 464 17.85 -27.97 14.70
C GLY A 464 17.97 -27.94 16.21
N LEU A 465 16.96 -27.44 16.94
CA LEU A 465 16.97 -27.50 18.41
C LEU A 465 16.61 -28.90 18.90
N PRO A 466 17.09 -29.28 20.11
CA PRO A 466 16.74 -30.58 20.71
C PRO A 466 15.24 -30.67 20.99
N HIS A 467 14.71 -31.86 20.98
CA HIS A 467 13.35 -32.12 21.45
C HIS A 467 13.21 -31.80 22.94
N GLY A 468 12.11 -31.15 23.31
CA GLY A 468 11.89 -30.66 24.66
C GLY A 468 10.49 -30.88 25.20
N TYR A 469 10.35 -30.83 26.50
CA TYR A 469 9.08 -30.82 27.22
C TYR A 469 8.54 -29.41 27.46
N GLY A 470 9.41 -28.40 27.30
CA GLY A 470 9.04 -27.02 27.52
C GLY A 470 9.78 -26.05 26.56
N PHE A 471 9.09 -25.00 26.19
CA PHE A 471 9.65 -23.98 25.30
C PHE A 471 9.34 -22.57 25.80
N GLN A 472 10.31 -21.69 25.70
CA GLN A 472 10.21 -20.28 26.13
C GLN A 472 10.79 -19.37 25.07
N VAL A 473 10.06 -18.32 24.75
CA VAL A 473 10.51 -17.31 23.77
C VAL A 473 11.04 -16.09 24.52
N GLU A 474 12.14 -15.56 24.06
CA GLU A 474 12.70 -14.29 24.50
C GLU A 474 12.83 -13.34 23.31
N VAL A 475 12.38 -12.10 23.48
CA VAL A 475 12.27 -11.11 22.41
C VAL A 475 12.88 -9.79 22.86
N LYS A 476 13.71 -9.19 22.01
CA LYS A 476 14.18 -7.80 22.10
C LYS A 476 13.54 -6.98 21.01
N ILE A 477 13.13 -5.78 21.36
CA ILE A 477 12.50 -4.83 20.44
C ILE A 477 13.27 -3.52 20.55
N SER A 478 13.61 -2.90 19.42
CA SER A 478 14.28 -1.59 19.37
C SER A 478 13.49 -0.62 18.49
N ASP A 479 13.54 0.66 18.84
CA ASP A 479 13.07 1.70 17.95
C ASP A 479 14.02 1.84 16.75
N VAL A 480 13.46 2.18 15.60
CA VAL A 480 14.25 2.43 14.39
C VAL A 480 14.92 3.79 14.46
N THR A 481 14.21 4.82 14.89
CA THR A 481 14.72 6.18 15.13
C THR A 481 13.99 6.82 16.30
N SER A 482 14.43 7.99 16.77
CA SER A 482 13.82 8.73 17.89
C SER A 482 12.38 9.17 17.65
N ASN A 483 11.97 9.33 16.41
CA ASN A 483 10.62 9.75 15.99
C ASN A 483 9.90 8.67 15.18
N ALA A 484 10.49 7.51 15.04
CA ALA A 484 9.93 6.45 14.21
C ALA A 484 8.86 5.67 14.93
N SER A 485 8.06 5.01 14.16
CA SER A 485 7.12 4.01 14.62
C SER A 485 7.85 2.91 15.36
N LYS A 486 7.27 2.58 16.46
CA LYS A 486 7.72 1.45 17.27
C LYS A 486 7.27 0.16 16.61
N PRO A 487 8.15 -0.84 16.50
CA PRO A 487 7.72 -2.16 16.05
C PRO A 487 6.53 -2.65 16.90
N LEU A 488 5.48 -3.13 16.24
CA LEU A 488 4.29 -3.66 16.88
C LEU A 488 4.22 -5.16 16.61
N ILE A 489 4.41 -5.98 17.64
CA ILE A 489 4.26 -7.43 17.53
C ILE A 489 2.80 -7.77 17.79
N GLU A 490 2.08 -8.14 16.75
CA GLU A 490 0.67 -8.51 16.79
C GLU A 490 0.49 -9.94 17.29
N SER A 491 1.32 -10.86 16.83
CA SER A 491 1.28 -12.24 17.33
C SER A 491 2.64 -12.93 17.30
N LEU A 492 2.74 -13.96 18.17
CA LEU A 492 3.86 -14.88 18.27
C LEU A 492 3.31 -16.30 18.19
N GLU A 493 3.93 -17.12 17.34
CA GLU A 493 3.52 -18.51 17.16
C GLU A 493 4.71 -19.46 17.17
N LEU A 494 4.66 -20.50 17.99
CA LEU A 494 5.56 -21.65 17.91
C LEU A 494 4.85 -22.82 17.25
N SER A 495 5.47 -23.38 16.22
CA SER A 495 4.98 -24.57 15.52
C SER A 495 5.78 -25.80 15.91
N PHE A 496 5.10 -26.89 16.25
CA PHE A 496 5.68 -28.13 16.71
C PHE A 496 5.33 -29.28 15.76
N LYS A 497 6.22 -30.26 15.73
CA LYS A 497 5.99 -31.57 15.12
C LYS A 497 6.08 -32.65 16.22
N ASP A 498 5.21 -33.63 16.11
CA ASP A 498 5.24 -34.82 16.99
C ASP A 498 6.47 -35.70 16.75
#